data_c917b0610b2c761926400a5fcef8c816
#
_entry.id   c917b0610b2c761926400a5fcef8c816
#
_cell.length_a   1.000
_cell.length_b   1.000
_cell.length_c   1.000
_cell.angle_alpha   90.00
_cell.angle_beta   90.00
_cell.angle_gamma   90.00
#
_symmetry.space_group_name_H-M   'P 1'
#
loop_
_entity.id
_entity.type
_entity.pdbx_description
1 polymer ?
#
loop_
_entity_poly.entity_id
_entity_poly.type
_entity_poly.pdbx_seq_one_letter_code
_entity_poly.pdbx_strand_id
1 'polypeptide(L)'
;MHALERISLDAYLPVYGPAAIDVGAATCLRAPHAPESPMLNRVVGLGVDGPVDEAQLDGALTAMGDTSFYVAISPSADASLDGLLQARGLEPGWGWMLFERGPSPAPSVETALQIVEVDAGTLDAWATVVATAYGLPDDSLPWFAAIPEATAWHAFLALDGDEPAAAAAVWIDEHAAYFGMAGTVPEHRGKGGQGALFAARIERALAAGCTTLVTETGELRDGSPSSSYRNIRRYGFEERFVVAHRLRPYRRG
;
A
#
# COMPACT_ATOMS: atom_id res chain seq x y z
N MET A 1 6.58 -11.75 -11.75
CA MET A 1 5.93 -11.12 -10.58
C MET A 1 4.80 -12.03 -10.12
N HIS A 2 4.65 -12.25 -8.82
CA HIS A 2 3.54 -13.05 -8.28
C HIS A 2 2.19 -12.33 -8.51
N ALA A 3 1.11 -13.10 -8.71
CA ALA A 3 -0.21 -12.51 -9.03
C ALA A 3 -0.68 -11.49 -7.97
N LEU A 4 -0.46 -11.76 -6.68
CA LEU A 4 -0.86 -10.84 -5.61
C LEU A 4 -0.08 -9.52 -5.61
N GLU A 5 1.23 -9.56 -5.97
CA GLU A 5 2.03 -8.33 -6.15
C GLU A 5 1.53 -7.53 -7.35
N ARG A 6 1.08 -8.23 -8.40
CA ARG A 6 0.50 -7.58 -9.58
C ARG A 6 -0.77 -6.83 -9.24
N ILE A 7 -1.66 -7.41 -8.44
CA ILE A 7 -2.88 -6.74 -7.96
C ILE A 7 -2.52 -5.45 -7.20
N SER A 8 -1.52 -5.50 -6.30
CA SER A 8 -1.05 -4.30 -5.58
C SER A 8 -0.48 -3.24 -6.53
N LEU A 9 0.32 -3.63 -7.52
CA LEU A 9 0.87 -2.70 -8.50
C LEU A 9 -0.22 -2.06 -9.35
N ASP A 10 -1.14 -2.85 -9.90
CA ASP A 10 -2.21 -2.39 -10.78
C ASP A 10 -3.15 -1.42 -10.04
N ALA A 11 -3.37 -1.62 -8.73
CA ALA A 11 -4.13 -0.70 -7.90
C ALA A 11 -3.51 0.70 -7.82
N TYR A 12 -2.17 0.78 -7.75
CA TYR A 12 -1.49 2.07 -7.60
C TYR A 12 -1.09 2.74 -8.92
N LEU A 13 -0.97 2.01 -10.03
CA LEU A 13 -0.60 2.61 -11.32
C LEU A 13 -1.45 3.82 -11.70
N PRO A 14 -2.80 3.81 -11.58
CA PRO A 14 -3.63 4.98 -11.87
C PRO A 14 -3.35 6.19 -10.96
N VAL A 15 -2.96 5.95 -9.71
CA VAL A 15 -2.64 7.01 -8.73
C VAL A 15 -1.35 7.73 -9.11
N TYR A 16 -0.35 6.97 -9.56
CA TYR A 16 0.93 7.56 -9.99
C TYR A 16 0.83 8.20 -11.37
N GLY A 17 -0.04 7.70 -12.25
CA GLY A 17 -0.20 8.24 -13.60
C GLY A 17 1.14 8.42 -14.33
N PRO A 18 1.48 9.64 -14.82
CA PRO A 18 2.73 9.89 -15.54
C PRO A 18 4.00 9.76 -14.69
N ALA A 19 3.88 9.69 -13.36
CA ALA A 19 5.00 9.49 -12.44
C ALA A 19 5.35 7.99 -12.22
N ALA A 20 4.58 7.08 -12.83
CA ALA A 20 4.96 5.69 -13.02
C ALA A 20 5.79 5.59 -14.30
N ILE A 21 7.04 5.14 -14.19
CA ILE A 21 8.01 5.09 -15.30
C ILE A 21 8.46 3.64 -15.47
N ASP A 22 8.24 3.08 -16.65
CA ASP A 22 8.73 1.74 -16.98
C ASP A 22 10.18 1.80 -17.46
N VAL A 23 11.00 0.92 -16.90
CA VAL A 23 12.39 0.69 -17.29
C VAL A 23 12.57 -0.79 -17.57
N GLY A 24 12.35 -1.20 -18.82
CA GLY A 24 12.27 -2.62 -19.19
C GLY A 24 11.11 -3.30 -18.47
N ALA A 25 11.39 -4.36 -17.70
CA ALA A 25 10.38 -5.09 -16.91
C ALA A 25 10.10 -4.44 -15.54
N ALA A 26 10.90 -3.45 -15.14
CA ALA A 26 10.71 -2.75 -13.88
C ALA A 26 9.79 -1.55 -14.03
N THR A 27 8.99 -1.27 -13.00
CA THR A 27 8.18 -0.05 -12.86
C THR A 27 8.70 0.78 -11.69
N CYS A 28 9.03 2.03 -11.95
CA CYS A 28 9.45 3.03 -10.98
C CYS A 28 8.25 3.91 -10.61
N LEU A 29 7.80 3.83 -9.38
CA LEU A 29 6.68 4.59 -8.85
C LEU A 29 7.24 5.78 -8.06
N ARG A 30 6.96 7.00 -8.50
CA ARG A 30 7.46 8.23 -7.86
C ARG A 30 6.34 9.10 -7.34
N ALA A 31 6.48 9.56 -6.11
CA ALA A 31 5.62 10.58 -5.50
C ALA A 31 6.43 11.89 -5.38
N PRO A 32 6.41 12.77 -6.40
CA PRO A 32 7.29 13.95 -6.43
C PRO A 32 7.08 14.92 -5.26
N HIS A 33 5.87 14.93 -4.70
CA HIS A 33 5.51 15.77 -3.55
C HIS A 33 5.97 15.18 -2.21
N ALA A 34 6.43 13.93 -2.18
CA ALA A 34 6.90 13.25 -0.98
C ALA A 34 8.25 12.55 -1.23
N PRO A 35 9.31 13.28 -1.65
CA PRO A 35 10.58 12.67 -2.07
C PRO A 35 11.33 11.97 -0.92
N GLU A 36 11.05 12.33 0.32
CA GLU A 36 11.68 11.73 1.51
C GLU A 36 10.97 10.44 1.96
N SER A 37 9.78 10.11 1.42
CA SER A 37 8.98 8.98 1.84
C SER A 37 9.25 7.73 0.99
N PRO A 38 10.05 6.75 1.46
CA PRO A 38 10.29 5.53 0.69
C PRO A 38 9.04 4.65 0.58
N MET A 39 8.03 4.86 1.43
CA MET A 39 6.76 4.16 1.35
C MET A 39 5.99 4.52 0.07
N LEU A 40 6.10 5.79 -0.36
CA LEU A 40 5.42 6.32 -1.55
C LEU A 40 6.30 6.26 -2.80
N ASN A 41 7.56 5.87 -2.68
CA ASN A 41 8.50 5.80 -3.79
C ASN A 41 9.05 4.38 -3.89
N ARG A 42 8.81 3.69 -4.99
CA ARG A 42 9.16 2.27 -5.11
C ARG A 42 9.63 1.89 -6.51
N VAL A 43 10.55 0.94 -6.57
CA VAL A 43 10.88 0.19 -7.79
C VAL A 43 10.39 -1.23 -7.62
N VAL A 44 9.60 -1.72 -8.55
CA VAL A 44 9.02 -3.07 -8.54
C VAL A 44 9.33 -3.79 -9.85
N GLY A 45 9.34 -5.12 -9.84
CA GLY A 45 9.47 -5.93 -11.04
C GLY A 45 10.89 -6.28 -11.49
N LEU A 46 11.94 -5.81 -10.81
CA LEU A 46 13.32 -6.19 -11.14
C LEU A 46 13.55 -7.69 -10.94
N GLY A 47 14.17 -8.33 -11.94
CA GLY A 47 14.61 -9.74 -11.86
C GLY A 47 13.46 -10.77 -11.83
N VAL A 48 12.21 -10.39 -12.10
CA VAL A 48 11.06 -11.32 -12.03
C VAL A 48 10.88 -12.13 -13.34
N ASP A 49 11.39 -11.64 -14.44
CA ASP A 49 11.25 -12.28 -15.76
C ASP A 49 12.54 -12.99 -16.22
N GLY A 50 13.51 -13.18 -15.32
CA GLY A 50 14.79 -13.82 -15.59
C GLY A 50 15.95 -13.16 -14.85
N PRO A 51 17.20 -13.46 -15.25
CA PRO A 51 18.39 -12.87 -14.67
C PRO A 51 18.34 -11.34 -14.68
N VAL A 52 18.89 -10.71 -13.63
CA VAL A 52 18.92 -9.25 -13.54
C VAL A 52 19.79 -8.66 -14.64
N ASP A 53 19.22 -7.81 -15.48
CA ASP A 53 19.98 -6.94 -16.36
C ASP A 53 20.50 -5.73 -15.54
N GLU A 54 21.81 -5.65 -15.37
CA GLU A 54 22.44 -4.57 -14.60
C GLU A 54 22.23 -3.18 -15.21
N ALA A 55 22.13 -3.08 -16.54
CA ALA A 55 21.84 -1.81 -17.20
C ALA A 55 20.39 -1.36 -16.91
N GLN A 56 19.44 -2.28 -16.90
CA GLN A 56 18.06 -2.03 -16.48
C GLN A 56 17.99 -1.62 -15.00
N LEU A 57 18.72 -2.33 -14.13
CA LEU A 57 18.80 -1.98 -12.71
C LEU A 57 19.32 -0.56 -12.52
N ASP A 58 20.44 -0.20 -13.15
CA ASP A 58 21.03 1.14 -13.05
C ASP A 58 20.09 2.21 -13.63
N GLY A 59 19.40 1.89 -14.74
CA GLY A 59 18.37 2.75 -15.32
C GLY A 59 17.21 3.01 -14.36
N ALA A 60 16.70 1.95 -13.70
CA ALA A 60 15.62 2.08 -12.71
C ALA A 60 16.04 2.93 -11.50
N LEU A 61 17.25 2.70 -10.95
CA LEU A 61 17.77 3.52 -9.85
C LEU A 61 17.96 4.99 -10.26
N THR A 62 18.37 5.24 -11.49
CA THR A 62 18.52 6.59 -12.06
C THR A 62 17.16 7.27 -12.24
N ALA A 63 16.14 6.55 -12.71
CA ALA A 63 14.79 7.07 -12.88
C ALA A 63 14.15 7.55 -11.58
N MET A 64 14.55 6.98 -10.43
CA MET A 64 14.08 7.42 -9.11
C MET A 64 14.69 8.78 -8.68
N GLY A 65 15.80 9.21 -9.28
CA GLY A 65 16.45 10.49 -8.94
C GLY A 65 16.87 10.59 -7.48
N ASP A 66 16.69 11.78 -6.88
CA ASP A 66 17.10 12.07 -5.51
C ASP A 66 16.07 11.69 -4.44
N THR A 67 15.06 10.86 -4.80
CA THR A 67 14.06 10.41 -3.83
C THR A 67 14.61 9.34 -2.90
N SER A 68 14.07 9.26 -1.67
CA SER A 68 14.16 8.04 -0.86
C SER A 68 13.18 7.00 -1.39
N PHE A 69 13.61 5.78 -1.60
CA PHE A 69 12.75 4.76 -2.18
C PHE A 69 13.08 3.34 -1.73
N TYR A 70 12.10 2.47 -1.83
CA TYR A 70 12.29 1.03 -1.72
C TYR A 70 12.44 0.38 -3.09
N VAL A 71 13.32 -0.62 -3.17
CA VAL A 71 13.33 -1.60 -4.27
C VAL A 71 12.73 -2.89 -3.73
N ALA A 72 11.60 -3.30 -4.31
CA ALA A 72 10.91 -4.52 -3.94
C ALA A 72 11.64 -5.75 -4.52
N ILE A 73 11.91 -6.72 -3.68
CA ILE A 73 12.49 -8.01 -4.04
C ILE A 73 11.39 -9.06 -3.92
N SER A 74 10.74 -9.34 -5.06
CA SER A 74 9.74 -10.40 -5.15
C SER A 74 10.35 -11.75 -4.77
N PRO A 75 9.62 -12.66 -4.09
CA PRO A 75 10.06 -14.05 -3.91
C PRO A 75 10.37 -14.79 -5.22
N SER A 76 9.84 -14.31 -6.35
CA SER A 76 10.11 -14.84 -7.69
C SER A 76 11.27 -14.14 -8.41
N ALA A 77 11.91 -13.15 -7.79
CA ALA A 77 13.02 -12.44 -8.40
C ALA A 77 14.28 -13.31 -8.46
N ASP A 78 15.16 -12.99 -9.40
CA ASP A 78 16.49 -13.59 -9.50
C ASP A 78 17.27 -13.44 -8.19
N ALA A 79 17.87 -14.51 -7.72
CA ALA A 79 18.55 -14.56 -6.43
C ALA A 79 19.76 -13.60 -6.31
N SER A 80 20.31 -13.14 -7.43
CA SER A 80 21.42 -12.18 -7.46
C SER A 80 20.98 -10.74 -7.13
N LEU A 81 19.68 -10.42 -7.29
CA LEU A 81 19.15 -9.05 -7.17
C LEU A 81 19.53 -8.40 -5.83
N ASP A 82 19.37 -9.13 -4.73
CA ASP A 82 19.66 -8.59 -3.40
C ASP A 82 21.13 -8.15 -3.24
N GLY A 83 22.06 -8.99 -3.70
CA GLY A 83 23.50 -8.68 -3.70
C GLY A 83 23.85 -7.51 -4.63
N LEU A 84 23.23 -7.43 -5.80
CA LEU A 84 23.44 -6.33 -6.75
C LEU A 84 22.95 -4.98 -6.20
N LEU A 85 21.82 -4.96 -5.48
CA LEU A 85 21.31 -3.76 -4.80
C LEU A 85 22.23 -3.34 -3.65
N GLN A 86 22.72 -4.31 -2.86
CA GLN A 86 23.68 -4.03 -1.79
C GLN A 86 24.98 -3.44 -2.34
N ALA A 87 25.50 -3.97 -3.45
CA ALA A 87 26.71 -3.46 -4.10
C ALA A 87 26.55 -2.00 -4.58
N ARG A 88 25.31 -1.57 -4.84
CA ARG A 88 24.95 -0.19 -5.21
C ARG A 88 24.62 0.71 -4.00
N GLY A 89 24.89 0.22 -2.79
CA GLY A 89 24.76 0.95 -1.53
C GLY A 89 23.33 1.11 -1.05
N LEU A 90 22.41 0.23 -1.46
CA LEU A 90 21.09 0.16 -0.86
C LEU A 90 21.15 -0.66 0.44
N GLU A 91 20.48 -0.16 1.47
CA GLU A 91 20.45 -0.73 2.80
C GLU A 91 19.28 -1.73 2.96
N PRO A 92 19.31 -2.64 3.94
CA PRO A 92 18.15 -3.45 4.27
C PRO A 92 16.94 -2.56 4.61
N GLY A 93 15.85 -2.77 3.91
CA GLY A 93 14.57 -2.09 4.16
C GLY A 93 13.63 -2.93 5.01
N TRP A 94 12.43 -2.40 5.24
CA TRP A 94 11.35 -3.13 5.89
C TRP A 94 10.57 -3.93 4.86
N GLY A 95 10.48 -5.25 5.04
CA GLY A 95 9.66 -6.10 4.19
C GLY A 95 8.16 -5.92 4.44
N TRP A 96 7.38 -6.26 3.43
CA TRP A 96 5.92 -6.25 3.53
C TRP A 96 5.37 -7.66 3.39
N MET A 97 4.57 -8.07 4.37
CA MET A 97 3.80 -9.30 4.31
C MET A 97 2.56 -9.05 3.45
N LEU A 98 2.40 -9.84 2.40
CA LEU A 98 1.17 -9.91 1.62
C LEU A 98 0.22 -10.94 2.23
N PHE A 99 -1.06 -10.56 2.22
CA PHE A 99 -2.16 -11.38 2.71
C PHE A 99 -3.21 -11.53 1.62
N GLU A 100 -3.87 -12.66 1.63
CA GLU A 100 -4.97 -12.97 0.73
C GLU A 100 -6.17 -13.48 1.52
N ARG A 101 -7.37 -13.17 1.01
CA ARG A 101 -8.65 -13.65 1.54
C ARG A 101 -9.57 -14.02 0.39
N GLY A 102 -10.28 -15.12 0.54
CA GLY A 102 -11.38 -15.50 -0.36
C GLY A 102 -12.68 -14.71 -0.11
N PRO A 103 -13.75 -15.02 -0.87
CA PRO A 103 -14.99 -14.24 -0.91
C PRO A 103 -15.96 -14.55 0.24
N SER A 104 -15.49 -14.84 1.45
CA SER A 104 -16.38 -15.06 2.59
C SER A 104 -16.94 -13.72 3.12
N PRO A 105 -18.13 -13.66 3.72
CA PRO A 105 -18.68 -12.47 4.35
C PRO A 105 -17.72 -11.89 5.43
N ALA A 106 -17.79 -10.58 5.64
CA ALA A 106 -17.04 -9.95 6.72
C ALA A 106 -17.54 -10.39 8.09
N PRO A 107 -16.67 -10.54 9.11
CA PRO A 107 -17.10 -10.64 10.50
C PRO A 107 -17.93 -9.42 10.91
N SER A 108 -18.92 -9.62 11.77
CA SER A 108 -19.71 -8.53 12.34
C SER A 108 -18.83 -7.62 13.21
N VAL A 109 -19.14 -6.33 13.19
CA VAL A 109 -18.42 -5.30 13.95
C VAL A 109 -19.43 -4.49 14.76
N GLU A 110 -19.16 -4.36 16.04
CA GLU A 110 -19.87 -3.43 16.90
C GLU A 110 -19.03 -2.14 17.06
N THR A 111 -19.58 -1.02 16.61
CA THR A 111 -18.98 0.31 16.77
C THR A 111 -20.06 1.38 16.76
N ALA A 112 -19.82 2.49 17.47
CA ALA A 112 -20.66 3.68 17.40
C ALA A 112 -20.25 4.62 16.24
N LEU A 113 -19.14 4.30 15.54
CA LEU A 113 -18.66 5.14 14.43
C LEU A 113 -19.54 4.96 13.20
N GLN A 114 -19.86 6.07 12.55
CA GLN A 114 -20.54 6.06 11.27
C GLN A 114 -19.53 5.82 10.14
N ILE A 115 -19.80 4.89 9.25
CA ILE A 115 -18.99 4.66 8.05
C ILE A 115 -19.65 5.33 6.86
N VAL A 116 -18.91 6.20 6.19
CA VAL A 116 -19.36 6.90 4.98
C VAL A 116 -18.39 6.65 3.84
N GLU A 117 -18.90 6.54 2.62
CA GLU A 117 -18.06 6.57 1.41
C GLU A 117 -17.62 8.01 1.14
N VAL A 118 -16.37 8.17 0.74
CA VAL A 118 -15.76 9.50 0.50
C VAL A 118 -16.34 10.12 -0.76
N ASP A 119 -16.69 11.39 -0.66
CA ASP A 119 -17.12 12.27 -1.74
C ASP A 119 -16.22 13.53 -1.82
N ALA A 120 -16.55 14.45 -2.73
CA ALA A 120 -15.79 15.68 -2.88
C ALA A 120 -15.75 16.56 -1.60
N GLY A 121 -16.78 16.46 -0.74
CA GLY A 121 -16.85 17.21 0.53
C GLY A 121 -16.01 16.61 1.66
N THR A 122 -15.65 15.33 1.56
CA THR A 122 -14.94 14.56 2.61
C THR A 122 -13.54 14.14 2.18
N LEU A 123 -13.13 14.43 0.93
CA LEU A 123 -11.84 14.04 0.35
C LEU A 123 -10.64 14.54 1.16
N ASP A 124 -10.62 15.83 1.48
CA ASP A 124 -9.51 16.43 2.24
C ASP A 124 -9.41 15.85 3.65
N ALA A 125 -10.54 15.58 4.30
CA ALA A 125 -10.57 14.95 5.60
C ALA A 125 -10.02 13.51 5.53
N TRP A 126 -10.37 12.76 4.50
CA TRP A 126 -9.87 11.42 4.28
C TRP A 126 -8.34 11.40 4.07
N ALA A 127 -7.81 12.27 3.19
CA ALA A 127 -6.39 12.39 2.94
C ALA A 127 -5.61 12.76 4.23
N THR A 128 -6.15 13.70 5.00
CA THR A 128 -5.57 14.14 6.27
C THR A 128 -5.51 13.00 7.30
N VAL A 129 -6.59 12.23 7.45
CA VAL A 129 -6.62 11.07 8.36
C VAL A 129 -5.57 10.04 7.98
N VAL A 130 -5.42 9.73 6.68
CA VAL A 130 -4.41 8.77 6.21
C VAL A 130 -3.00 9.29 6.46
N ALA A 131 -2.69 10.52 6.07
CA ALA A 131 -1.37 11.12 6.26
C ALA A 131 -0.98 11.15 7.75
N THR A 132 -1.90 11.60 8.61
CA THR A 132 -1.72 11.63 10.08
C THR A 132 -1.46 10.23 10.64
N ALA A 133 -2.25 9.25 10.24
CA ALA A 133 -2.13 7.88 10.74
C ALA A 133 -0.79 7.22 10.34
N TYR A 134 -0.24 7.61 9.20
CA TYR A 134 1.06 7.15 8.72
C TYR A 134 2.23 8.02 9.20
N GLY A 135 1.96 9.13 9.89
CA GLY A 135 2.99 10.06 10.35
C GLY A 135 3.73 10.75 9.20
N LEU A 136 3.05 10.99 8.08
CA LEU A 136 3.60 11.64 6.90
C LEU A 136 3.30 13.15 6.92
N PRO A 137 4.18 13.98 6.37
CA PRO A 137 4.00 15.42 6.33
C PRO A 137 2.90 15.83 5.35
N ASP A 138 2.43 17.08 5.48
CA ASP A 138 1.35 17.65 4.67
C ASP A 138 1.68 17.67 3.17
N ASP A 139 2.95 17.69 2.79
CA ASP A 139 3.41 17.59 1.40
C ASP A 139 2.97 16.28 0.72
N SER A 140 2.60 15.26 1.51
CA SER A 140 2.05 13.99 1.01
C SER A 140 0.55 14.04 0.70
N LEU A 141 -0.19 15.04 1.18
CA LEU A 141 -1.64 15.14 1.03
C LEU A 141 -2.13 15.08 -0.42
N PRO A 142 -1.49 15.76 -1.41
CA PRO A 142 -1.92 15.67 -2.80
C PRO A 142 -1.87 14.26 -3.36
N TRP A 143 -0.90 13.44 -2.93
CA TRP A 143 -0.80 12.05 -3.35
C TRP A 143 -1.93 11.21 -2.77
N PHE A 144 -2.25 11.40 -1.47
CA PHE A 144 -3.38 10.70 -0.86
C PHE A 144 -4.71 11.12 -1.48
N ALA A 145 -4.93 12.41 -1.70
CA ALA A 145 -6.16 12.92 -2.32
C ALA A 145 -6.39 12.36 -3.73
N ALA A 146 -5.33 12.01 -4.45
CA ALA A 146 -5.45 11.40 -5.78
C ALA A 146 -6.02 9.96 -5.75
N ILE A 147 -5.96 9.26 -4.60
CA ILE A 147 -6.41 7.85 -4.50
C ILE A 147 -7.92 7.72 -4.70
N PRO A 148 -8.81 8.42 -3.97
CA PRO A 148 -10.25 8.31 -4.18
C PRO A 148 -10.70 8.79 -5.56
N GLU A 149 -9.91 9.65 -6.22
CA GLU A 149 -10.20 10.16 -7.56
C GLU A 149 -9.71 9.19 -8.66
N ALA A 150 -8.79 8.29 -8.34
CA ALA A 150 -8.27 7.32 -9.30
C ALA A 150 -9.29 6.22 -9.60
N THR A 151 -9.30 5.78 -10.86
CA THR A 151 -10.24 4.75 -11.33
C THR A 151 -10.20 3.49 -10.45
N ALA A 152 -11.38 2.96 -10.16
CA ALA A 152 -11.61 1.72 -9.41
C ALA A 152 -11.26 1.79 -7.91
N TRP A 153 -10.85 2.94 -7.39
CA TRP A 153 -10.70 3.14 -5.95
C TRP A 153 -12.02 3.59 -5.30
N HIS A 154 -12.33 3.01 -4.14
CA HIS A 154 -13.43 3.36 -3.24
C HIS A 154 -12.84 3.66 -1.88
N ALA A 155 -13.04 4.87 -1.39
CA ALA A 155 -12.50 5.31 -0.11
C ALA A 155 -13.62 5.47 0.92
N PHE A 156 -13.30 5.22 2.19
CA PHE A 156 -14.25 5.24 3.30
C PHE A 156 -13.66 6.01 4.48
N LEU A 157 -14.51 6.78 5.16
CA LEU A 157 -14.24 7.40 6.45
C LEU A 157 -15.08 6.74 7.54
N ALA A 158 -14.50 6.62 8.72
CA ALA A 158 -15.23 6.36 9.97
C ALA A 158 -15.30 7.68 10.75
N LEU A 159 -16.50 8.12 11.09
CA LEU A 159 -16.77 9.35 11.78
C LEU A 159 -17.17 9.05 13.23
N ASP A 160 -16.64 9.83 14.20
CA ASP A 160 -17.03 9.85 15.60
C ASP A 160 -17.83 11.13 15.85
N GLY A 161 -19.16 11.05 15.72
CA GLY A 161 -19.97 12.24 15.47
C GLY A 161 -19.61 12.85 14.12
N ASP A 162 -19.18 14.11 14.13
CA ASP A 162 -18.74 14.82 12.92
C ASP A 162 -17.21 14.76 12.71
N GLU A 163 -16.47 14.12 13.62
CA GLU A 163 -15.01 14.10 13.60
C GLU A 163 -14.48 12.90 12.79
N PRO A 164 -13.60 13.12 11.78
CA PRO A 164 -12.94 12.06 11.06
C PRO A 164 -11.98 11.26 11.94
N ALA A 165 -12.31 9.99 12.20
CA ALA A 165 -11.63 9.13 13.15
C ALA A 165 -10.67 8.12 12.51
N ALA A 166 -11.08 7.52 11.40
CA ALA A 166 -10.29 6.54 10.68
C ALA A 166 -10.63 6.58 9.18
N ALA A 167 -9.68 6.15 8.37
CA ALA A 167 -9.81 6.11 6.92
C ALA A 167 -9.34 4.77 6.37
N ALA A 168 -9.85 4.38 5.22
CA ALA A 168 -9.34 3.25 4.45
C ALA A 168 -9.85 3.32 3.01
N ALA A 169 -9.17 2.61 2.09
CA ALA A 169 -9.62 2.49 0.72
C ALA A 169 -9.53 1.05 0.20
N VAL A 170 -10.30 0.74 -0.83
CA VAL A 170 -10.22 -0.52 -1.58
C VAL A 170 -10.26 -0.20 -3.07
N TRP A 171 -9.32 -0.79 -3.80
CA TRP A 171 -9.34 -0.82 -5.25
C TRP A 171 -10.01 -2.11 -5.72
N ILE A 172 -10.83 -2.02 -6.77
CA ILE A 172 -11.64 -3.14 -7.26
C ILE A 172 -11.47 -3.25 -8.76
N ASP A 173 -11.05 -4.42 -9.24
CA ASP A 173 -10.97 -4.74 -10.65
C ASP A 173 -11.47 -6.18 -10.90
N GLU A 174 -12.42 -6.32 -11.83
CA GLU A 174 -13.05 -7.59 -12.24
C GLU A 174 -13.28 -8.60 -11.10
N HIS A 175 -12.25 -9.37 -10.72
CA HIS A 175 -12.33 -10.46 -9.75
C HIS A 175 -11.44 -10.27 -8.53
N ALA A 176 -10.69 -9.18 -8.48
CA ALA A 176 -9.72 -8.88 -7.43
C ALA A 176 -10.01 -7.55 -6.73
N ALA A 177 -9.66 -7.48 -5.45
CA ALA A 177 -9.68 -6.24 -4.71
C ALA A 177 -8.39 -6.08 -3.89
N TYR A 178 -7.82 -4.86 -3.90
CA TYR A 178 -6.68 -4.49 -3.07
C TYR A 178 -7.10 -3.54 -1.96
N PHE A 179 -6.82 -3.91 -0.71
CA PHE A 179 -7.19 -3.15 0.49
C PHE A 179 -5.98 -2.32 0.94
N GLY A 180 -6.04 -1.03 0.76
CA GLY A 180 -4.96 -0.10 1.07
C GLY A 180 -5.36 1.08 1.94
N MET A 181 -4.40 1.94 2.21
CA MET A 181 -4.57 3.27 2.82
C MET A 181 -5.41 3.27 4.10
N ALA A 182 -5.17 2.32 5.00
CA ALA A 182 -5.94 2.17 6.22
C ALA A 182 -5.20 2.75 7.43
N GLY A 183 -5.83 3.70 8.12
CA GLY A 183 -5.28 4.34 9.30
C GLY A 183 -6.34 4.82 10.28
N THR A 184 -5.95 5.03 11.53
CA THR A 184 -6.80 5.61 12.59
C THR A 184 -5.99 6.66 13.32
N VAL A 185 -6.52 7.86 13.44
CA VAL A 185 -5.86 8.92 14.22
C VAL A 185 -5.74 8.50 15.69
N PRO A 186 -4.67 8.89 16.39
CA PRO A 186 -4.37 8.37 17.74
C PRO A 186 -5.52 8.45 18.72
N GLU A 187 -6.26 9.56 18.73
CA GLU A 187 -7.32 9.90 19.69
C GLU A 187 -8.57 9.03 19.55
N HIS A 188 -8.76 8.40 18.37
CA HIS A 188 -9.91 7.55 18.06
C HIS A 188 -9.57 6.06 18.02
N ARG A 189 -8.35 5.65 18.43
CA ARG A 189 -7.98 4.24 18.52
C ARG A 189 -8.82 3.51 19.56
N GLY A 190 -9.04 2.21 19.33
CA GLY A 190 -9.82 1.37 20.24
C GLY A 190 -11.34 1.45 20.07
N LYS A 191 -11.88 2.33 19.22
CA LYS A 191 -13.32 2.52 19.00
C LYS A 191 -13.91 1.63 17.89
N GLY A 192 -13.16 0.66 17.35
CA GLY A 192 -13.65 -0.29 16.33
C GLY A 192 -13.59 0.20 14.89
N GLY A 193 -13.10 1.42 14.61
CA GLY A 193 -13.10 2.04 13.28
C GLY A 193 -12.42 1.19 12.20
N GLN A 194 -11.23 0.64 12.45
CA GLN A 194 -10.56 -0.23 11.48
C GLN A 194 -11.36 -1.49 11.16
N GLY A 195 -12.03 -2.05 12.17
CA GLY A 195 -12.92 -3.20 11.98
C GLY A 195 -14.08 -2.88 11.05
N ALA A 196 -14.78 -1.79 11.32
CA ALA A 196 -15.90 -1.35 10.49
C ALA A 196 -15.47 -1.02 9.05
N LEU A 197 -14.29 -0.39 8.88
CA LEU A 197 -13.71 -0.11 7.57
C LEU A 197 -13.29 -1.40 6.82
N PHE A 198 -12.83 -2.44 7.54
CA PHE A 198 -12.61 -3.75 6.91
C PHE A 198 -13.93 -4.35 6.42
N ALA A 199 -14.98 -4.34 7.26
CA ALA A 199 -16.29 -4.88 6.88
C ALA A 199 -16.85 -4.14 5.65
N ALA A 200 -16.90 -2.82 5.66
CA ALA A 200 -17.42 -2.03 4.55
C ALA A 200 -16.68 -2.31 3.23
N ARG A 201 -15.35 -2.40 3.26
CA ARG A 201 -14.54 -2.69 2.07
C ARG A 201 -14.72 -4.12 1.57
N ILE A 202 -14.83 -5.11 2.47
CA ILE A 202 -15.12 -6.49 2.11
C ILE A 202 -16.51 -6.58 1.46
N GLU A 203 -17.53 -5.97 2.04
CA GLU A 203 -18.89 -5.94 1.47
C GLU A 203 -18.90 -5.30 0.09
N ARG A 204 -18.18 -4.17 -0.07
CA ARG A 204 -18.06 -3.47 -1.36
C ARG A 204 -17.39 -4.34 -2.42
N ALA A 205 -16.29 -5.03 -2.07
CA ALA A 205 -15.60 -5.94 -2.97
C ALA A 205 -16.44 -7.15 -3.37
N LEU A 206 -17.13 -7.78 -2.40
CA LEU A 206 -18.02 -8.92 -2.66
C LEU A 206 -19.23 -8.53 -3.51
N ALA A 207 -19.81 -7.36 -3.29
CA ALA A 207 -20.90 -6.83 -4.11
C ALA A 207 -20.48 -6.57 -5.55
N ALA A 208 -19.19 -6.29 -5.80
CA ALA A 208 -18.61 -6.17 -7.13
C ALA A 208 -18.23 -7.52 -7.77
N GLY A 209 -18.36 -8.64 -7.03
CA GLY A 209 -18.03 -9.98 -7.53
C GLY A 209 -16.59 -10.41 -7.32
N CYS A 210 -15.80 -9.68 -6.54
CA CYS A 210 -14.42 -10.06 -6.27
C CYS A 210 -14.32 -11.39 -5.51
N THR A 211 -13.43 -12.26 -5.95
CA THR A 211 -13.14 -13.55 -5.33
C THR A 211 -11.78 -13.62 -4.66
N THR A 212 -10.89 -12.68 -4.98
CA THR A 212 -9.54 -12.57 -4.43
C THR A 212 -9.38 -11.18 -3.80
N LEU A 213 -9.23 -11.13 -2.48
CA LEU A 213 -9.02 -9.90 -1.73
C LEU A 213 -7.60 -9.89 -1.19
N VAL A 214 -6.84 -8.85 -1.48
CA VAL A 214 -5.42 -8.72 -1.16
C VAL A 214 -5.19 -7.51 -0.27
N THR A 215 -4.27 -7.63 0.67
CA THR A 215 -3.76 -6.50 1.47
C THR A 215 -2.31 -6.76 1.87
N GLU A 216 -1.65 -5.72 2.34
CA GLU A 216 -0.28 -5.83 2.83
C GLU A 216 -0.06 -4.99 4.09
N THR A 217 0.93 -5.36 4.89
CA THR A 217 1.42 -4.55 6.01
C THR A 217 2.87 -4.92 6.29
N GLY A 218 3.55 -4.13 7.11
CA GLY A 218 4.91 -4.44 7.52
C GLY A 218 5.05 -5.86 8.06
N GLU A 219 6.14 -6.53 7.67
CA GLU A 219 6.49 -7.86 8.16
C GLU A 219 6.64 -7.90 9.67
N LEU A 220 6.58 -9.09 10.25
CA LEU A 220 6.87 -9.29 11.67
C LEU A 220 8.36 -9.04 11.92
N ARG A 221 8.64 -8.05 12.77
CA ARG A 221 9.96 -7.88 13.38
C ARG A 221 9.89 -8.39 14.82
N ASP A 222 10.88 -9.12 15.24
CA ASP A 222 10.99 -9.68 16.60
C ASP A 222 9.81 -10.57 17.03
N GLY A 223 9.08 -11.14 16.05
CA GLY A 223 7.95 -12.03 16.29
C GLY A 223 6.68 -11.36 16.83
N SER A 224 6.67 -10.03 16.99
CA SER A 224 5.51 -9.30 17.54
C SER A 224 4.67 -8.66 16.43
N PRO A 225 3.40 -9.08 16.25
CA PRO A 225 2.53 -8.50 15.24
C PRO A 225 2.12 -7.06 15.60
N SER A 226 2.15 -6.17 14.60
CA SER A 226 1.57 -4.83 14.71
C SER A 226 0.04 -4.89 14.90
N SER A 227 -0.58 -3.77 15.26
CA SER A 227 -2.05 -3.69 15.30
C SER A 227 -2.69 -3.93 13.93
N SER A 228 -2.08 -3.43 12.86
CA SER A 228 -2.51 -3.67 11.48
C SER A 228 -2.46 -5.17 11.15
N TYR A 229 -1.35 -5.83 11.44
CA TYR A 229 -1.17 -7.27 11.20
C TYR A 229 -2.25 -8.11 11.91
N ARG A 230 -2.51 -7.83 13.21
CA ARG A 230 -3.56 -8.52 13.98
C ARG A 230 -4.96 -8.28 13.41
N ASN A 231 -5.25 -7.05 12.98
CA ASN A 231 -6.54 -6.74 12.37
C ASN A 231 -6.71 -7.48 11.04
N ILE A 232 -5.73 -7.46 10.16
CA ILE A 232 -5.77 -8.18 8.87
C ILE A 232 -6.12 -9.65 9.09
N ARG A 233 -5.43 -10.33 9.99
CA ARG A 233 -5.71 -11.73 10.31
C ARG A 233 -7.11 -11.94 10.91
N ARG A 234 -7.54 -11.03 11.81
CA ARG A 234 -8.88 -11.09 12.43
C ARG A 234 -10.00 -11.03 11.41
N TYR A 235 -9.79 -10.32 10.28
CA TYR A 235 -10.75 -10.22 9.20
C TYR A 235 -10.61 -11.32 8.14
N GLY A 236 -9.91 -12.41 8.46
CA GLY A 236 -9.85 -13.63 7.67
C GLY A 236 -8.85 -13.61 6.53
N PHE A 237 -7.92 -12.65 6.52
CA PHE A 237 -6.82 -12.66 5.59
C PHE A 237 -5.71 -13.60 6.09
N GLU A 238 -5.18 -14.41 5.20
CA GLU A 238 -4.11 -15.37 5.45
C GLU A 238 -2.78 -14.85 4.90
N GLU A 239 -1.71 -15.09 5.63
CA GLU A 239 -0.35 -14.77 5.21
C GLU A 239 0.02 -15.58 3.96
N ARG A 240 0.67 -14.93 3.00
CA ARG A 240 1.18 -15.60 1.80
C ARG A 240 2.70 -15.59 1.76
N PHE A 241 3.31 -14.43 1.63
CA PHE A 241 4.75 -14.28 1.60
C PHE A 241 5.17 -12.83 1.93
N VAL A 242 6.43 -12.68 2.26
CA VAL A 242 7.06 -11.37 2.45
C VAL A 242 7.71 -10.93 1.14
N VAL A 243 7.43 -9.71 0.70
CA VAL A 243 8.22 -8.98 -0.27
C VAL A 243 9.29 -8.23 0.48
N ALA A 244 10.53 -8.64 0.33
CA ALA A 244 11.67 -7.96 0.95
C ALA A 244 11.94 -6.63 0.23
N HIS A 245 12.59 -5.69 0.92
CA HIS A 245 12.95 -4.42 0.31
C HIS A 245 14.41 -4.06 0.60
N ARG A 246 15.00 -3.34 -0.36
CA ARG A 246 16.20 -2.55 -0.15
C ARG A 246 15.84 -1.07 -0.19
N LEU A 247 16.41 -0.31 0.74
CA LEU A 247 16.17 1.11 0.93
C LEU A 247 17.30 1.94 0.31
N ARG A 248 16.94 2.92 -0.52
CA ARG A 248 17.79 4.07 -0.80
C ARG A 248 17.36 5.20 0.15
N PRO A 249 18.16 5.52 1.18
CA PRO A 249 17.81 6.63 2.07
C PRO A 249 17.88 7.97 1.33
N TYR A 250 17.10 8.93 1.80
CA TYR A 250 17.17 10.30 1.30
C TYR A 250 18.53 10.92 1.63
N ARG A 251 19.17 11.53 0.65
CA ARG A 251 20.41 12.27 0.84
C ARG A 251 20.10 13.76 0.67
N ARG A 252 20.10 14.49 1.78
CA ARG A 252 20.08 15.94 1.71
C ARG A 252 21.42 16.39 1.08
N GLY A 253 21.34 17.04 -0.08
CA GLY A 253 22.47 17.67 -0.75
C GLY A 253 23.03 18.85 0.05
#